data_14f61c7ac192ec6e5b50d5d71ea111b1
#
_entry.id   14f61c7ac192ec6e5b50d5d71ea111b1
#
_cell.length_a   1.000
_cell.length_b   1.000
_cell.length_c   1.000
_cell.angle_alpha   90.00
_cell.angle_beta   90.00
_cell.angle_gamma   90.00
#
_symmetry.space_group_name_H-M   'P 1'
#
loop_
_entity.id
_entity.type
_entity.pdbx_description
1 polymer ?
#
loop_
_entity_poly.entity_id
_entity_poly.type
_entity_poly.pdbx_seq_one_letter_code
_entity_poly.pdbx_strand_id
1 'polypeptide(L)'
;IFVGAEKPISLKSYNLSFGYVALLIHEECDERAGLEQMDNIEDTFLRSNTAALDVKIFNPPKSVNNFMNDYVTKCQDEHKDTTYICHSYYYNVPIKWLGKRFFDRAAWFKDHKPKYYANNYLGEVTGTGGGIFDNVEVRTITDDEIAAMPYFAHGLDFGFEHPQTFEQSYYDSDNDILYCTAEVYARKCKNSTFSQKIRKYLGVEILCDSAR
;
A
#
# COMPACT_ATOMS: atom_id res chain seq x y z
N ILE A 1 22.85 -13.20 -14.46
CA ILE A 1 23.20 -13.13 -13.03
C ILE A 1 21.90 -12.79 -12.30
N PHE A 2 21.58 -13.53 -11.26
CA PHE A 2 20.46 -13.26 -10.37
C PHE A 2 21.01 -12.68 -9.07
N VAL A 3 20.45 -11.59 -8.60
CA VAL A 3 20.91 -10.89 -7.40
C VAL A 3 19.71 -10.56 -6.52
N GLY A 4 19.77 -10.88 -5.23
CA GLY A 4 18.76 -10.44 -4.26
C GLY A 4 18.90 -8.94 -4.00
N ALA A 5 17.79 -8.22 -4.02
CA ALA A 5 17.75 -6.76 -3.86
C ALA A 5 17.20 -6.31 -2.49
N GLU A 6 17.16 -7.21 -1.51
CA GLU A 6 16.71 -6.90 -0.14
C GLU A 6 17.58 -5.81 0.53
N LYS A 7 18.86 -5.73 0.15
CA LYS A 7 19.78 -4.71 0.65
C LYS A 7 20.48 -4.02 -0.53
N PRO A 8 19.89 -2.98 -1.12
CA PRO A 8 20.46 -2.29 -2.29
C PRO A 8 21.90 -1.79 -2.09
N ILE A 9 22.26 -1.42 -0.86
CA ILE A 9 23.62 -0.98 -0.52
C ILE A 9 24.64 -2.07 -0.81
N SER A 10 24.30 -3.34 -0.64
CA SER A 10 25.22 -4.45 -0.95
C SER A 10 25.51 -4.58 -2.45
N LEU A 11 24.66 -4.02 -3.29
CA LEU A 11 24.79 -4.04 -4.74
C LEU A 11 25.73 -2.94 -5.26
N LYS A 12 25.95 -1.86 -4.51
CA LYS A 12 26.78 -0.71 -4.93
C LYS A 12 28.24 -1.07 -5.20
N SER A 13 28.75 -2.16 -4.65
CA SER A 13 30.10 -2.67 -4.86
C SER A 13 30.19 -3.74 -5.97
N TYR A 14 29.07 -4.06 -6.62
CA TYR A 14 29.05 -5.06 -7.66
C TYR A 14 29.70 -4.52 -8.94
N ASN A 15 30.80 -5.13 -9.35
CA ASN A 15 31.46 -4.80 -10.58
C ASN A 15 31.53 -6.02 -11.51
N LEU A 16 31.22 -5.80 -12.77
CA LEU A 16 31.47 -6.80 -13.80
C LEU A 16 32.97 -6.82 -14.09
N SER A 17 33.55 -8.00 -14.19
CA SER A 17 34.97 -8.16 -14.57
C SER A 17 35.21 -7.80 -16.04
N PHE A 18 34.16 -7.85 -16.87
CA PHE A 18 34.15 -7.48 -18.29
C PHE A 18 32.74 -7.18 -18.77
N GLY A 19 32.63 -6.41 -19.86
CA GLY A 19 31.34 -6.11 -20.50
C GLY A 19 30.51 -5.05 -19.74
N TYR A 20 29.25 -5.02 -20.02
CA TYR A 20 28.27 -4.10 -19.44
C TYR A 20 26.90 -4.80 -19.29
N VAL A 21 26.02 -4.23 -18.49
CA VAL A 21 24.63 -4.71 -18.36
C VAL A 21 23.82 -4.13 -19.51
N ALA A 22 23.35 -4.98 -20.42
CA ALA A 22 22.50 -4.61 -21.53
C ALA A 22 21.01 -4.82 -21.23
N LEU A 23 20.70 -5.62 -20.22
CA LEU A 23 19.33 -5.92 -19.77
C LEU A 23 19.32 -6.00 -18.26
N LEU A 24 18.51 -5.18 -17.64
CA LEU A 24 18.17 -5.21 -16.22
C LEU A 24 16.70 -5.59 -16.09
N ILE A 25 16.39 -6.55 -15.24
CA ILE A 25 15.03 -6.98 -14.97
C ILE A 25 14.79 -6.87 -13.47
N HIS A 26 13.80 -6.07 -13.11
CA HIS A 26 13.28 -5.96 -11.76
C HIS A 26 12.02 -6.81 -11.64
N GLU A 27 12.03 -7.81 -10.79
CA GLU A 27 10.84 -8.57 -10.43
C GLU A 27 10.22 -8.03 -9.14
N GLU A 28 8.88 -8.09 -9.06
CA GLU A 28 8.09 -7.67 -7.89
C GLU A 28 8.45 -6.24 -7.44
N CYS A 29 8.45 -5.31 -8.41
CA CYS A 29 8.84 -3.93 -8.15
C CYS A 29 7.99 -3.23 -7.10
N ASP A 30 6.74 -3.61 -6.97
CA ASP A 30 5.78 -3.08 -6.00
C ASP A 30 6.11 -3.42 -4.54
N GLU A 31 6.94 -4.44 -4.31
CA GLU A 31 7.43 -4.81 -2.98
C GLU A 31 8.64 -4.00 -2.52
N ARG A 32 9.18 -3.11 -3.37
CA ARG A 32 10.31 -2.25 -3.01
C ARG A 32 9.86 -1.13 -2.05
N ALA A 33 10.83 -0.56 -1.34
CA ALA A 33 10.56 0.54 -0.41
C ALA A 33 10.20 1.86 -1.12
N GLY A 34 10.42 1.96 -2.43
CA GLY A 34 10.12 3.14 -3.24
C GLY A 34 11.00 3.25 -4.48
N LEU A 35 10.76 4.27 -5.29
CA LEU A 35 11.52 4.53 -6.54
C LEU A 35 13.01 4.73 -6.28
N GLU A 36 13.39 5.44 -5.22
CA GLU A 36 14.80 5.67 -4.88
C GLU A 36 15.60 4.36 -4.76
N GLN A 37 14.97 3.30 -4.27
CA GLN A 37 15.62 1.99 -4.21
C GLN A 37 15.89 1.42 -5.60
N MET A 38 14.97 1.60 -6.52
CA MET A 38 15.13 1.16 -7.91
C MET A 38 16.18 2.00 -8.64
N ASP A 39 16.13 3.31 -8.52
CA ASP A 39 17.10 4.23 -9.10
C ASP A 39 18.52 3.89 -8.66
N ASN A 40 18.73 3.58 -7.38
CA ASN A 40 20.04 3.15 -6.84
C ASN A 40 20.54 1.85 -7.49
N ILE A 41 19.65 0.93 -7.85
CA ILE A 41 20.01 -0.32 -8.55
C ILE A 41 20.37 -0.01 -10.00
N GLU A 42 19.54 0.79 -10.69
CA GLU A 42 19.77 1.22 -12.05
C GLU A 42 21.10 1.97 -12.17
N ASP A 43 21.36 2.93 -11.33
CA ASP A 43 22.64 3.66 -11.25
C ASP A 43 23.86 2.76 -10.99
N THR A 44 23.64 1.64 -10.34
CA THR A 44 24.70 0.68 -10.09
C THR A 44 25.03 -0.15 -11.32
N PHE A 45 24.02 -0.61 -12.04
CA PHE A 45 24.18 -1.58 -13.12
C PHE A 45 24.23 -0.97 -14.51
N LEU A 46 23.55 0.18 -14.74
CA LEU A 46 23.43 0.82 -16.05
C LEU A 46 24.45 1.94 -16.27
N ARG A 47 25.66 1.78 -15.77
CA ARG A 47 26.75 2.79 -15.81
C ARG A 47 27.47 2.90 -17.14
N SER A 48 26.93 2.43 -18.22
CA SER A 48 27.61 2.42 -19.50
C SER A 48 26.99 3.42 -20.46
N ASN A 49 27.78 3.91 -21.42
CA ASN A 49 27.29 4.74 -22.53
C ASN A 49 26.55 3.92 -23.61
N THR A 50 26.35 2.64 -23.37
CA THR A 50 25.71 1.72 -24.30
C THR A 50 24.23 1.62 -23.95
N ALA A 51 23.38 1.53 -24.98
CA ALA A 51 21.95 1.32 -24.79
C ALA A 51 21.69 0.05 -23.96
N ALA A 52 20.84 0.18 -22.95
CA ALA A 52 20.39 -0.92 -22.12
C ALA A 52 18.85 -0.91 -22.04
N LEU A 53 18.28 -2.09 -21.84
CA LEU A 53 16.87 -2.25 -21.58
C LEU A 53 16.66 -2.47 -20.08
N ASP A 54 15.82 -1.66 -19.48
CA ASP A 54 15.35 -1.83 -18.11
C ASP A 54 13.89 -2.30 -18.12
N VAL A 55 13.62 -3.43 -17.48
CA VAL A 55 12.32 -4.07 -17.45
C VAL A 55 11.83 -4.16 -16.01
N LYS A 56 10.66 -3.60 -15.74
CA LYS A 56 10.01 -3.60 -14.43
C LYS A 56 8.77 -4.49 -14.49
N ILE A 57 8.76 -5.55 -13.68
CA ILE A 57 7.67 -6.53 -13.64
C ILE A 57 7.02 -6.47 -12.26
N PHE A 58 5.71 -6.30 -12.23
CA PHE A 58 4.94 -6.25 -10.99
C PHE A 58 3.45 -6.50 -11.24
N ASN A 59 2.75 -6.85 -10.17
CA ASN A 59 1.30 -6.84 -10.14
C ASN A 59 0.83 -5.49 -9.62
N PRO A 60 -0.09 -4.77 -10.31
CA PRO A 60 -0.55 -3.47 -9.84
C PRO A 60 -1.08 -3.54 -8.39
N PRO A 61 -0.49 -2.78 -7.46
CA PRO A 61 -0.93 -2.75 -6.07
C PRO A 61 -2.36 -2.23 -5.96
N LYS A 62 -3.09 -2.67 -4.93
CA LYS A 62 -4.46 -2.18 -4.68
C LYS A 62 -4.52 -0.69 -4.44
N SER A 63 -3.53 -0.17 -3.71
CA SER A 63 -3.49 1.22 -3.27
C SER A 63 -3.20 2.17 -4.41
N VAL A 64 -4.06 3.17 -4.62
CA VAL A 64 -3.79 4.28 -5.56
C VAL A 64 -2.54 5.06 -5.19
N ASN A 65 -2.17 5.10 -3.91
CA ASN A 65 -0.99 5.83 -3.41
C ASN A 65 0.28 4.97 -3.41
N ASN A 66 0.26 3.76 -3.97
CA ASN A 66 1.48 2.99 -4.12
C ASN A 66 2.36 3.65 -5.19
N PHE A 67 3.64 3.78 -4.89
CA PHE A 67 4.60 4.45 -5.76
C PHE A 67 4.70 3.84 -7.17
N MET A 68 4.42 2.54 -7.35
CA MET A 68 4.42 1.92 -8.68
C MET A 68 3.24 2.37 -9.53
N ASN A 69 2.06 2.58 -8.94
CA ASN A 69 0.91 3.13 -9.67
C ASN A 69 1.17 4.57 -10.10
N ASP A 70 1.77 5.39 -9.23
CA ASP A 70 2.22 6.75 -9.58
C ASP A 70 3.29 6.74 -10.66
N TYR A 71 4.25 5.82 -10.58
CA TYR A 71 5.31 5.66 -11.57
C TYR A 71 4.73 5.36 -12.96
N VAL A 72 3.79 4.40 -13.07
CA VAL A 72 3.13 4.07 -14.34
C VAL A 72 2.41 5.29 -14.93
N THR A 73 1.68 6.03 -14.10
CA THR A 73 0.99 7.25 -14.53
C THR A 73 1.97 8.28 -15.07
N LYS A 74 3.07 8.53 -14.38
CA LYS A 74 4.13 9.44 -14.84
C LYS A 74 4.77 8.97 -16.13
N CYS A 75 5.04 7.67 -16.29
CA CYS A 75 5.58 7.13 -17.53
C CYS A 75 4.64 7.32 -18.71
N GLN A 76 3.33 7.22 -18.49
CA GLN A 76 2.33 7.45 -19.53
C GLN A 76 2.29 8.92 -19.99
N ASP A 77 2.53 9.84 -19.08
CA ASP A 77 2.41 11.28 -19.33
C ASP A 77 3.74 11.91 -19.78
N GLU A 78 4.84 11.61 -19.09
CA GLU A 78 6.12 12.32 -19.21
C GLU A 78 7.18 11.56 -20.03
N HIS A 79 7.08 10.22 -20.12
CA HIS A 79 8.13 9.36 -20.68
C HIS A 79 7.67 8.47 -21.85
N LYS A 80 6.68 8.91 -22.61
CA LYS A 80 6.08 8.14 -23.73
C LYS A 80 7.09 7.67 -24.78
N ASP A 81 8.11 8.47 -25.02
CA ASP A 81 9.10 8.19 -26.08
C ASP A 81 10.16 7.17 -25.66
N THR A 82 10.31 6.94 -24.37
CA THR A 82 11.36 6.08 -23.80
C THR A 82 10.84 4.88 -23.02
N THR A 83 9.54 4.85 -22.75
CA THR A 83 8.94 3.81 -21.92
C THR A 83 7.78 3.13 -22.66
N TYR A 84 7.80 1.80 -22.65
CA TYR A 84 6.71 0.96 -23.15
C TYR A 84 6.02 0.24 -21.99
N ILE A 85 4.71 0.45 -21.85
CA ILE A 85 3.90 -0.21 -20.81
C ILE A 85 3.09 -1.33 -21.45
N CYS A 86 3.27 -2.56 -20.95
CA CYS A 86 2.56 -3.72 -21.40
C CYS A 86 1.71 -4.32 -20.26
N HIS A 87 0.42 -4.41 -20.46
CA HIS A 87 -0.47 -5.13 -19.55
C HIS A 87 -0.69 -6.56 -20.06
N SER A 88 -0.37 -7.55 -19.23
CA SER A 88 -0.66 -8.96 -19.49
C SER A 88 -1.80 -9.44 -18.59
N TYR A 89 -2.67 -10.27 -19.16
CA TYR A 89 -3.82 -10.82 -18.44
C TYR A 89 -3.79 -12.34 -18.50
N TYR A 90 -4.25 -12.99 -17.45
CA TYR A 90 -4.28 -14.44 -17.37
C TYR A 90 -5.05 -15.11 -18.50
N TYR A 91 -6.10 -14.48 -19.04
CA TYR A 91 -6.90 -15.02 -20.14
C TYR A 91 -6.21 -14.94 -21.51
N ASN A 92 -5.08 -14.20 -21.60
CA ASN A 92 -4.23 -14.17 -22.80
C ASN A 92 -3.23 -15.34 -22.82
N VAL A 93 -3.18 -16.10 -21.72
CA VAL A 93 -2.26 -17.24 -21.57
C VAL A 93 -2.98 -18.54 -21.88
N PRO A 94 -2.37 -19.46 -22.65
CA PRO A 94 -2.98 -20.77 -22.90
C PRO A 94 -3.32 -21.52 -21.62
N ILE A 95 -4.51 -22.12 -21.54
CA ILE A 95 -4.99 -22.85 -20.35
C ILE A 95 -3.98 -23.89 -19.86
N LYS A 96 -3.26 -24.53 -20.76
CA LYS A 96 -2.24 -25.54 -20.43
C LYS A 96 -1.07 -24.99 -19.61
N TRP A 97 -0.83 -23.67 -19.62
CA TRP A 97 0.27 -23.04 -18.87
C TRP A 97 -0.11 -22.78 -17.41
N LEU A 98 -1.35 -22.32 -17.17
CA LEU A 98 -1.85 -22.01 -15.83
C LEU A 98 -2.67 -23.16 -15.22
N GLY A 99 -3.18 -24.05 -16.06
CA GLY A 99 -4.00 -25.18 -15.67
C GLY A 99 -5.47 -24.81 -15.41
N LYS A 100 -6.37 -25.77 -15.65
CA LYS A 100 -7.82 -25.59 -15.51
C LYS A 100 -8.23 -25.05 -14.13
N ARG A 101 -7.62 -25.56 -13.08
CA ARG A 101 -7.92 -25.14 -11.69
C ARG A 101 -7.76 -23.62 -11.47
N PHE A 102 -6.78 -23.01 -12.12
CA PHE A 102 -6.57 -21.56 -12.03
C PHE A 102 -7.76 -20.79 -12.63
N PHE A 103 -8.21 -21.21 -13.82
CA PHE A 103 -9.35 -20.58 -14.50
C PHE A 103 -10.67 -20.78 -13.74
N ASP A 104 -10.91 -21.98 -13.21
CA ASP A 104 -12.09 -22.28 -12.40
C ASP A 104 -12.12 -21.37 -11.14
N ARG A 105 -10.96 -21.18 -10.50
CA ARG A 105 -10.81 -20.30 -9.35
C ARG A 105 -11.03 -18.83 -9.73
N ALA A 106 -10.49 -18.38 -10.85
CA ALA A 106 -10.69 -17.02 -11.35
C ALA A 106 -12.18 -16.73 -11.60
N ALA A 107 -12.90 -17.68 -12.24
CA ALA A 107 -14.33 -17.57 -12.45
C ALA A 107 -15.11 -17.49 -11.13
N TRP A 108 -14.77 -18.32 -10.15
CA TRP A 108 -15.38 -18.26 -8.83
C TRP A 108 -15.19 -16.93 -8.15
N PHE A 109 -13.98 -16.34 -8.16
CA PHE A 109 -13.70 -15.02 -7.59
C PHE A 109 -14.45 -13.90 -8.32
N LYS A 110 -14.57 -14.00 -9.64
CA LYS A 110 -15.34 -13.05 -10.44
C LYS A 110 -16.78 -12.93 -9.94
N ASP A 111 -17.41 -14.06 -9.62
CA ASP A 111 -18.82 -14.11 -9.21
C ASP A 111 -19.03 -13.79 -7.72
N HIS A 112 -18.08 -14.20 -6.85
CA HIS A 112 -18.28 -14.12 -5.40
C HIS A 112 -17.49 -13.00 -4.72
N LYS A 113 -16.38 -12.54 -5.34
CA LYS A 113 -15.53 -11.48 -4.78
C LYS A 113 -15.02 -10.55 -5.90
N PRO A 114 -15.90 -9.76 -6.55
CA PRO A 114 -15.56 -9.01 -7.75
C PRO A 114 -14.42 -7.98 -7.53
N LYS A 115 -14.34 -7.30 -6.39
CA LYS A 115 -13.22 -6.39 -6.08
C LYS A 115 -11.88 -7.13 -5.98
N TYR A 116 -11.88 -8.31 -5.36
CA TYR A 116 -10.68 -9.15 -5.29
C TYR A 116 -10.26 -9.62 -6.69
N TYR A 117 -11.24 -10.04 -7.51
CA TYR A 117 -10.99 -10.44 -8.88
C TYR A 117 -10.42 -9.30 -9.72
N ALA A 118 -11.02 -8.11 -9.65
CA ALA A 118 -10.58 -6.94 -10.37
C ALA A 118 -9.09 -6.61 -10.11
N ASN A 119 -8.66 -6.63 -8.86
CA ASN A 119 -7.27 -6.36 -8.54
C ASN A 119 -6.34 -7.56 -8.86
N ASN A 120 -6.62 -8.75 -8.29
CA ASN A 120 -5.65 -9.86 -8.33
C ASN A 120 -5.60 -10.60 -9.67
N TYR A 121 -6.65 -10.50 -10.50
CA TYR A 121 -6.72 -11.18 -11.80
C TYR A 121 -6.72 -10.23 -13.00
N LEU A 122 -7.19 -9.00 -12.82
CA LEU A 122 -7.20 -7.98 -13.88
C LEU A 122 -6.17 -6.86 -13.67
N GLY A 123 -5.52 -6.80 -12.52
CA GLY A 123 -4.53 -5.76 -12.20
C GLY A 123 -5.14 -4.38 -12.02
N GLU A 124 -6.42 -4.28 -11.66
CA GLU A 124 -7.08 -3.01 -11.42
C GLU A 124 -6.71 -2.43 -10.05
N VAL A 125 -6.47 -1.14 -9.99
CA VAL A 125 -6.26 -0.42 -8.74
C VAL A 125 -7.63 -0.19 -8.08
N THR A 126 -7.94 -0.95 -7.05
CA THR A 126 -9.29 -1.00 -6.45
C THR A 126 -9.40 -0.38 -5.06
N GLY A 127 -8.28 -0.02 -4.45
CA GLY A 127 -8.22 0.50 -3.08
C GLY A 127 -7.95 2.00 -3.02
N THR A 128 -8.41 2.62 -1.95
CA THR A 128 -8.30 4.07 -1.69
C THR A 128 -6.96 4.52 -1.11
N GLY A 129 -5.95 3.66 -1.15
CA GLY A 129 -4.60 4.12 -0.80
C GLY A 129 -4.11 3.79 0.61
N GLY A 130 -4.51 2.68 1.18
CA GLY A 130 -3.96 2.18 2.44
C GLY A 130 -4.97 1.96 3.55
N GLY A 131 -6.25 2.06 3.25
CA GLY A 131 -7.29 1.68 4.19
C GLY A 131 -7.28 0.16 4.41
N ILE A 132 -7.17 -0.27 5.66
CA ILE A 132 -7.37 -1.67 6.07
C ILE A 132 -8.80 -2.10 5.76
N PHE A 133 -9.73 -1.13 5.76
CA PHE A 133 -11.15 -1.32 5.52
C PHE A 133 -11.54 -0.83 4.12
N ASP A 134 -12.16 -1.68 3.32
CA ASP A 134 -12.61 -1.36 1.96
C ASP A 134 -13.99 -0.65 1.93
N ASN A 135 -14.70 -0.63 3.06
CA ASN A 135 -16.09 -0.14 3.21
C ASN A 135 -16.19 1.13 4.06
N VAL A 136 -15.15 1.95 4.05
CA VAL A 136 -15.17 3.22 4.78
C VAL A 136 -16.04 4.24 4.05
N GLU A 137 -17.00 4.80 4.76
CA GLU A 137 -17.79 5.95 4.33
C GLU A 137 -17.40 7.18 5.16
N VAL A 138 -17.10 8.28 4.51
CA VAL A 138 -16.81 9.55 5.18
C VAL A 138 -18.03 10.47 5.02
N ARG A 139 -18.69 10.77 6.14
CA ARG A 139 -19.87 11.65 6.17
C ARG A 139 -19.85 12.55 7.41
N THR A 140 -20.68 13.55 7.41
CA THR A 140 -20.95 14.32 8.62
C THR A 140 -21.81 13.49 9.57
N ILE A 141 -21.38 13.37 10.82
CA ILE A 141 -22.13 12.75 11.92
C ILE A 141 -22.52 13.88 12.86
N THR A 142 -23.79 14.01 13.15
CA THR A 142 -24.32 15.07 14.03
C THR A 142 -24.13 14.73 15.50
N ASP A 143 -24.13 15.75 16.37
CA ASP A 143 -24.03 15.54 17.82
C ASP A 143 -25.21 14.71 18.36
N ASP A 144 -26.41 14.84 17.77
CA ASP A 144 -27.59 14.06 18.14
C ASP A 144 -27.41 12.58 17.77
N GLU A 145 -26.82 12.30 16.61
CA GLU A 145 -26.47 10.92 16.21
C GLU A 145 -25.46 10.32 17.19
N ILE A 146 -24.40 11.06 17.51
CA ILE A 146 -23.36 10.61 18.46
C ILE A 146 -24.00 10.34 19.84
N ALA A 147 -24.86 11.22 20.31
CA ALA A 147 -25.53 11.06 21.61
C ALA A 147 -26.47 9.84 21.66
N ALA A 148 -27.01 9.41 20.52
CA ALA A 148 -27.87 8.24 20.40
C ALA A 148 -27.10 6.92 20.25
N MET A 149 -25.79 6.98 19.92
CA MET A 149 -24.97 5.79 19.70
C MET A 149 -24.59 5.12 21.03
N PRO A 150 -24.62 3.78 21.10
CA PRO A 150 -24.07 3.08 22.23
C PRO A 150 -22.53 3.31 22.28
N TYR A 151 -22.05 3.65 23.46
CA TYR A 151 -20.60 3.74 23.70
C TYR A 151 -19.93 2.41 23.44
N PHE A 152 -18.80 2.44 22.72
CA PHE A 152 -17.98 1.26 22.53
C PHE A 152 -16.69 1.36 23.33
N ALA A 153 -15.70 2.07 22.80
CA ALA A 153 -14.42 2.30 23.46
C ALA A 153 -13.67 3.41 22.76
N HIS A 154 -12.84 4.15 23.51
CA HIS A 154 -11.89 5.06 22.90
C HIS A 154 -10.52 4.40 22.88
N GLY A 155 -9.79 4.55 21.79
CA GLY A 155 -8.46 4.00 21.60
C GLY A 155 -7.39 5.05 21.85
N LEU A 156 -6.28 4.65 22.49
CA LEU A 156 -5.10 5.49 22.67
C LEU A 156 -3.85 4.64 22.40
N ASP A 157 -3.06 5.04 21.43
CA ASP A 157 -1.75 4.48 21.14
C ASP A 157 -0.66 5.50 21.51
N PHE A 158 0.28 5.07 22.36
CA PHE A 158 1.38 5.91 22.83
C PHE A 158 2.55 5.86 21.86
N GLY A 159 3.07 7.04 21.52
CA GLY A 159 4.27 7.19 20.71
C GLY A 159 5.00 8.49 21.00
N PHE A 160 6.25 8.60 20.55
CA PHE A 160 7.01 9.85 20.53
C PHE A 160 7.67 10.06 19.18
N GLU A 161 8.59 9.19 18.77
CA GLU A 161 9.15 9.18 17.40
C GLU A 161 8.11 8.68 16.39
N HIS A 162 7.35 7.63 16.76
CA HIS A 162 6.12 7.25 16.09
C HIS A 162 4.97 8.15 16.56
N PRO A 163 3.93 8.33 15.74
CA PRO A 163 2.78 9.13 16.12
C PRO A 163 2.10 8.58 17.37
N GLN A 164 1.64 9.49 18.23
CA GLN A 164 0.71 9.22 19.31
C GLN A 164 -0.68 9.54 18.79
N THR A 165 -1.62 8.61 18.97
CA THR A 165 -2.97 8.72 18.41
C THR A 165 -4.03 8.47 19.46
N PHE A 166 -5.14 9.17 19.34
CA PHE A 166 -6.35 8.93 20.09
C PHE A 166 -7.52 8.91 19.12
N GLU A 167 -8.42 7.97 19.32
CA GLU A 167 -9.62 7.82 18.51
C GLU A 167 -10.86 7.62 19.36
N GLN A 168 -11.92 8.37 19.04
CA GLN A 168 -13.22 8.21 19.63
C GLN A 168 -14.10 7.31 18.75
N SER A 169 -14.51 6.16 19.29
CA SER A 169 -15.24 5.16 18.53
C SER A 169 -16.56 4.79 19.22
N TYR A 170 -17.57 4.51 18.39
CA TYR A 170 -18.87 3.96 18.77
C TYR A 170 -19.18 2.76 17.87
N TYR A 171 -19.87 1.77 18.39
CA TYR A 171 -20.17 0.57 17.64
C TYR A 171 -21.66 0.25 17.67
N ASP A 172 -22.27 0.20 16.50
CA ASP A 172 -23.63 -0.26 16.29
C ASP A 172 -23.60 -1.76 15.98
N SER A 173 -23.94 -2.55 17.01
CA SER A 173 -23.95 -4.02 16.90
C SER A 173 -25.08 -4.57 16.05
N ASP A 174 -26.15 -3.80 15.86
CA ASP A 174 -27.33 -4.25 15.08
C ASP A 174 -27.06 -4.18 13.58
N ASN A 175 -26.24 -3.18 13.18
CA ASN A 175 -25.90 -2.95 11.77
C ASN A 175 -24.43 -3.32 11.45
N ASP A 176 -23.65 -3.75 12.46
CA ASP A 176 -22.20 -4.05 12.34
C ASP A 176 -21.41 -2.86 11.79
N ILE A 177 -21.64 -1.66 12.36
CA ILE A 177 -21.00 -0.41 11.93
C ILE A 177 -20.15 0.17 13.05
N LEU A 178 -18.87 0.41 12.77
CA LEU A 178 -17.97 1.15 13.63
C LEU A 178 -17.93 2.62 13.18
N TYR A 179 -18.27 3.53 14.07
CA TYR A 179 -18.20 4.97 13.86
C TYR A 179 -16.94 5.53 14.51
N CYS A 180 -16.10 6.18 13.72
CA CYS A 180 -14.93 6.93 14.18
C CYS A 180 -15.30 8.42 14.13
N THR A 181 -15.53 9.05 15.28
CA THR A 181 -16.14 10.38 15.36
C THR A 181 -15.15 11.49 15.68
N ALA A 182 -13.98 11.14 16.22
CA ALA A 182 -12.91 12.09 16.48
C ALA A 182 -11.55 11.39 16.50
N GLU A 183 -10.55 12.08 15.97
CA GLU A 183 -9.15 11.66 15.99
C GLU A 183 -8.27 12.79 16.54
N VAL A 184 -7.27 12.44 17.34
CA VAL A 184 -6.16 13.32 17.70
C VAL A 184 -4.85 12.61 17.37
N TYR A 185 -4.09 13.22 16.47
CA TYR A 185 -2.82 12.69 15.98
C TYR A 185 -1.69 13.65 16.31
N ALA A 186 -0.59 13.19 16.90
CA ALA A 186 0.57 14.02 17.21
C ALA A 186 1.87 13.23 17.12
N ARG A 187 2.90 13.85 16.53
CA ARG A 187 4.29 13.36 16.53
C ARG A 187 5.13 14.19 17.46
N LYS A 188 6.16 13.60 18.06
CA LYS A 188 7.11 14.27 18.97
C LYS A 188 6.40 15.07 20.06
N CYS A 189 5.29 14.54 20.56
CA CYS A 189 4.44 15.16 21.56
C CYS A 189 4.60 14.46 22.90
N LYS A 190 4.87 15.22 23.97
CA LYS A 190 4.93 14.67 25.34
C LYS A 190 3.54 14.22 25.78
N ASN A 191 3.45 13.16 26.59
CA ASN A 191 2.17 12.65 27.11
C ASN A 191 1.36 13.72 27.84
N SER A 192 2.05 14.60 28.61
CA SER A 192 1.40 15.74 29.31
C SER A 192 0.74 16.74 28.37
N THR A 193 1.33 16.97 27.21
CA THR A 193 0.77 17.85 26.17
C THR A 193 -0.34 17.14 25.41
N PHE A 194 -0.16 15.85 25.12
CA PHE A 194 -1.17 15.06 24.42
C PHE A 194 -2.43 14.90 25.27
N SER A 195 -2.30 14.66 26.57
CA SER A 195 -3.43 14.55 27.49
C SER A 195 -4.29 15.83 27.53
N GLN A 196 -3.68 16.99 27.34
CA GLN A 196 -4.42 18.26 27.22
C GLN A 196 -5.25 18.32 25.93
N LYS A 197 -4.74 17.77 24.84
CA LYS A 197 -5.45 17.73 23.53
C LYS A 197 -6.68 16.82 23.58
N ILE A 198 -6.60 15.72 24.30
CA ILE A 198 -7.71 14.76 24.43
C ILE A 198 -8.61 15.03 25.64
N ARG A 199 -8.33 16.11 26.43
CA ARG A 199 -9.00 16.37 27.71
C ARG A 199 -10.54 16.38 27.63
N LYS A 200 -11.11 16.85 26.53
CA LYS A 200 -12.56 16.91 26.32
C LYS A 200 -13.21 15.52 26.18
N TYR A 201 -12.43 14.48 25.92
CA TYR A 201 -12.89 13.11 25.80
C TYR A 201 -12.63 12.28 27.05
N LEU A 202 -11.96 12.85 28.06
CA LEU A 202 -11.70 12.19 29.33
C LEU A 202 -12.99 12.17 30.16
N GLY A 203 -13.42 11.04 30.59
CA GLY A 203 -14.66 10.84 31.36
C GLY A 203 -15.32 9.51 31.03
N VAL A 204 -14.74 8.81 30.08
CA VAL A 204 -15.10 7.47 29.65
C VAL A 204 -13.87 6.58 29.61
N GLU A 205 -14.06 5.29 29.51
CA GLU A 205 -12.98 4.32 29.43
C GLU A 205 -12.19 4.53 28.14
N ILE A 206 -10.86 4.54 28.28
CA ILE A 206 -9.92 4.63 27.16
C ILE A 206 -9.05 3.36 27.19
N LEU A 207 -9.10 2.61 26.12
CA LEU A 207 -8.23 1.45 25.93
C LEU A 207 -6.87 1.92 25.40
N CYS A 208 -5.82 1.58 26.06
CA CYS A 208 -4.47 1.88 25.60
C CYS A 208 -3.59 0.62 25.67
N ASP A 209 -2.57 0.60 24.80
CA ASP A 209 -1.57 -0.45 24.87
C ASP A 209 -0.78 -0.30 26.17
N SER A 210 -0.55 -1.42 26.84
CA SER A 210 0.33 -1.46 28.01
C SER A 210 1.76 -1.33 27.54
N ALA A 211 2.32 -0.13 27.60
CA ALA A 211 3.76 0.03 27.42
C ALA A 211 4.50 -0.88 28.43
N ARG A 212 5.22 -1.85 27.90
CA ARG A 212 6.15 -2.68 28.67
C ARG A 212 7.50 -1.98 28.76
#